data_e6823dd9ea4f96ec1a4ac481820f0a50
#
_entry.id   e6823dd9ea4f96ec1a4ac481820f0a50
#
_cell.length_a   1.000
_cell.length_b   1.000
_cell.length_c   1.000
_cell.angle_alpha   90.00
_cell.angle_beta   90.00
_cell.angle_gamma   90.00
#
_symmetry.space_group_name_H-M   'P 1'
#
loop_
_entity.id
_entity.type
_entity.pdbx_description
1 polymer ?
#
loop_
_entity_poly.entity_id
_entity_poly.type
_entity_poly.pdbx_seq_one_letter_code
_entity_poly.pdbx_strand_id
1 'polypeptide(L)'
;PDAAPMAVYNFVGLARSGYYDNTIIWRSEYGFAVQGGDATGTGTGGSTIWSNNPYPLEADVNLKHYAGALCAAFAAGGDVTGGNSQFYFVTALPDSVSTADQQAELTANGYTDAQVAAYAAVGGLPYLDNTDTVFGQVYQGMDVVDAMACVDTVKDEDGNDTFRPTEETAITINSVTITTYPGPGADTADSESNVG
;
A
#
# COMPACT_ATOMS: atom_id res chain seq x y z
N PRO A 1 -7.99 -11.44 6.05
CA PRO A 1 -8.28 -12.47 5.03
C PRO A 1 -9.76 -12.55 4.66
N ASP A 2 -10.66 -12.44 5.64
CA ASP A 2 -12.09 -12.67 5.40
C ASP A 2 -12.76 -11.54 4.60
N ALA A 3 -12.27 -10.32 4.71
CA ALA A 3 -12.83 -9.14 4.05
C ALA A 3 -12.24 -8.90 2.64
N ALA A 4 -11.02 -9.41 2.36
CA ALA A 4 -10.35 -9.28 1.07
C ALA A 4 -9.59 -10.57 0.72
N PRO A 5 -10.29 -11.70 0.55
CA PRO A 5 -9.65 -13.01 0.38
C PRO A 5 -8.83 -13.11 -0.91
N MET A 6 -9.30 -12.56 -2.02
CA MET A 6 -8.60 -12.66 -3.31
C MET A 6 -7.29 -11.87 -3.29
N ALA A 7 -7.31 -10.64 -2.78
CA ALA A 7 -6.10 -9.82 -2.63
C ALA A 7 -5.07 -10.49 -1.71
N VAL A 8 -5.51 -11.02 -0.56
CA VAL A 8 -4.64 -11.73 0.38
C VAL A 8 -4.07 -13.00 -0.25
N TYR A 9 -4.88 -13.83 -0.89
CA TYR A 9 -4.40 -15.07 -1.53
C TYR A 9 -3.42 -14.77 -2.65
N ASN A 10 -3.69 -13.75 -3.46
CA ASN A 10 -2.79 -13.33 -4.53
C ASN A 10 -1.44 -12.87 -3.97
N PHE A 11 -1.46 -11.92 -3.03
CA PHE A 11 -0.23 -11.38 -2.45
C PHE A 11 0.60 -12.47 -1.76
N VAL A 12 -0.02 -13.29 -0.91
CA VAL A 12 0.66 -14.39 -0.19
C VAL A 12 1.19 -15.44 -1.15
N GLY A 13 0.41 -15.81 -2.18
CA GLY A 13 0.83 -16.78 -3.19
C GLY A 13 2.03 -16.31 -4.00
N LEU A 14 2.00 -15.06 -4.45
CA LEU A 14 3.10 -14.42 -5.18
C LEU A 14 4.34 -14.27 -4.29
N ALA A 15 4.19 -13.84 -3.03
CA ALA A 15 5.28 -13.75 -2.08
C ALA A 15 5.97 -15.10 -1.85
N ARG A 16 5.18 -16.16 -1.63
CA ARG A 16 5.71 -17.53 -1.43
C ARG A 16 6.40 -18.10 -2.68
N SER A 17 6.04 -17.63 -3.87
CA SER A 17 6.71 -18.02 -5.12
C SER A 17 7.98 -17.23 -5.40
N GLY A 18 8.34 -16.25 -4.56
CA GLY A 18 9.45 -15.34 -4.79
C GLY A 18 9.20 -14.30 -5.89
N TYR A 19 7.94 -14.08 -6.27
CA TYR A 19 7.60 -13.12 -7.34
C TYR A 19 8.08 -11.70 -7.04
N TYR A 20 8.05 -11.29 -5.78
CA TYR A 20 8.46 -9.94 -5.36
C TYR A 20 9.97 -9.81 -5.17
N ASP A 21 10.73 -10.91 -5.13
CA ASP A 21 12.16 -10.87 -4.86
C ASP A 21 12.90 -10.13 -5.98
N ASN A 22 13.74 -9.19 -5.58
CA ASN A 22 14.48 -8.29 -6.46
C ASN A 22 13.61 -7.37 -7.35
N THR A 23 12.32 -7.22 -7.05
CA THR A 23 11.50 -6.16 -7.64
C THR A 23 11.75 -4.82 -6.95
N ILE A 24 11.31 -3.72 -7.55
CA ILE A 24 11.54 -2.38 -7.02
C ILE A 24 10.25 -1.71 -6.57
N ILE A 25 10.40 -0.76 -5.64
CA ILE A 25 9.40 0.28 -5.43
C ILE A 25 9.57 1.26 -6.59
N TRP A 26 8.57 1.35 -7.45
CA TRP A 26 8.64 2.16 -8.67
C TRP A 26 7.99 3.55 -8.52
N ARG A 27 7.22 3.76 -7.41
CA ARG A 27 6.62 5.05 -7.04
C ARG A 27 6.82 5.32 -5.55
N SER A 28 7.33 6.50 -5.24
CA SER A 28 7.50 7.03 -3.90
C SER A 28 6.94 8.43 -3.86
N GLU A 29 5.80 8.61 -3.21
CA GLU A 29 5.10 9.90 -3.14
C GLU A 29 4.74 10.21 -1.70
N TYR A 30 5.45 11.21 -1.15
CA TYR A 30 5.22 11.67 0.21
C TYR A 30 3.80 12.21 0.40
N GLY A 31 3.12 11.78 1.45
CA GLY A 31 1.75 12.16 1.73
C GLY A 31 0.69 11.45 0.87
N PHE A 32 1.10 10.47 0.07
CA PHE A 32 0.19 9.64 -0.73
C PHE A 32 0.51 8.15 -0.57
N ALA A 33 1.51 7.63 -1.29
CA ALA A 33 1.76 6.19 -1.32
C ALA A 33 3.20 5.80 -1.72
N VAL A 34 3.62 4.65 -1.23
CA VAL A 34 4.79 3.91 -1.71
C VAL A 34 4.29 2.66 -2.43
N GLN A 35 4.58 2.52 -3.72
CA GLN A 35 4.00 1.48 -4.59
C GLN A 35 5.05 0.61 -5.25
N GLY A 36 4.81 -0.70 -5.22
CA GLY A 36 5.64 -1.73 -5.84
C GLY A 36 4.82 -2.87 -6.43
N GLY A 37 5.45 -4.04 -6.62
CA GLY A 37 4.77 -5.25 -7.07
C GLY A 37 4.67 -5.42 -8.58
N ASP A 38 5.29 -4.53 -9.35
CA ASP A 38 5.49 -4.71 -10.79
C ASP A 38 6.90 -5.27 -11.05
N ALA A 39 6.99 -6.51 -11.53
CA ALA A 39 8.27 -7.15 -11.84
C ALA A 39 9.06 -6.43 -12.96
N THR A 40 8.38 -5.64 -13.80
CA THR A 40 9.04 -4.83 -14.83
C THR A 40 9.55 -3.48 -14.30
N GLY A 41 9.09 -3.08 -13.11
CA GLY A 41 9.45 -1.80 -12.49
C GLY A 41 8.96 -0.56 -13.24
N THR A 42 8.04 -0.71 -14.20
CA THR A 42 7.54 0.38 -15.04
C THR A 42 6.25 1.02 -14.51
N GLY A 43 5.53 0.31 -13.63
CA GLY A 43 4.19 0.67 -13.15
C GLY A 43 3.07 0.17 -14.06
N THR A 44 3.38 -0.48 -15.18
CA THR A 44 2.39 -0.99 -16.15
C THR A 44 2.28 -2.51 -16.18
N GLY A 45 3.21 -3.21 -15.51
CA GLY A 45 3.21 -4.66 -15.39
C GLY A 45 2.35 -5.15 -14.23
N GLY A 46 2.36 -6.44 -14.05
CA GLY A 46 1.69 -7.12 -12.94
C GLY A 46 1.35 -8.56 -13.28
N SER A 47 1.05 -9.35 -12.27
CA SER A 47 0.71 -10.77 -12.41
C SER A 47 -0.30 -11.18 -11.35
N THR A 48 -0.87 -12.37 -11.50
CA THR A 48 -1.67 -13.00 -10.45
C THR A 48 -1.34 -14.48 -10.35
N ILE A 49 -1.69 -15.10 -9.22
CA ILE A 49 -1.59 -16.56 -9.07
C ILE A 49 -2.58 -17.31 -9.98
N TRP A 50 -3.49 -16.60 -10.65
CA TRP A 50 -4.49 -17.14 -11.57
C TRP A 50 -4.12 -16.90 -13.04
N SER A 51 -2.87 -17.16 -13.42
CA SER A 51 -2.39 -17.03 -14.80
C SER A 51 -2.62 -15.65 -15.40
N ASN A 52 -2.33 -14.62 -14.63
CA ASN A 52 -2.50 -13.20 -14.97
C ASN A 52 -3.96 -12.73 -15.13
N ASN A 53 -4.94 -13.55 -14.76
CA ASN A 53 -6.32 -13.07 -14.70
C ASN A 53 -6.48 -12.14 -13.47
N PRO A 54 -6.91 -10.89 -13.65
CA PRO A 54 -7.11 -9.98 -12.55
C PRO A 54 -8.24 -10.45 -11.64
N TYR A 55 -8.20 -10.06 -10.38
CA TYR A 55 -9.27 -10.33 -9.43
C TYR A 55 -10.12 -9.07 -9.20
N PRO A 56 -11.41 -9.25 -8.84
CA PRO A 56 -12.31 -8.12 -8.64
C PRO A 56 -11.94 -7.26 -7.44
N LEU A 57 -12.45 -6.03 -7.40
CA LEU A 57 -12.40 -5.18 -6.23
C LEU A 57 -13.11 -5.87 -5.05
N GLU A 58 -12.42 -5.87 -3.90
CA GLU A 58 -12.95 -6.35 -2.62
C GLU A 58 -13.02 -5.15 -1.66
N ALA A 59 -14.13 -4.43 -1.68
CA ALA A 59 -14.37 -3.30 -0.79
C ALA A 59 -15.12 -3.76 0.45
N ASP A 60 -14.61 -3.43 1.63
CA ASP A 60 -15.25 -3.67 2.92
C ASP A 60 -15.42 -2.37 3.68
N VAL A 61 -16.59 -2.20 4.29
CA VAL A 61 -16.95 -0.98 5.03
C VAL A 61 -16.04 -0.69 6.22
N ASN A 62 -15.34 -1.70 6.74
CA ASN A 62 -14.43 -1.58 7.87
C ASN A 62 -12.96 -1.46 7.46
N LEU A 63 -12.62 -1.77 6.20
CA LEU A 63 -11.27 -1.64 5.67
C LEU A 63 -11.15 -0.31 4.94
N LYS A 64 -10.36 0.58 5.52
CA LYS A 64 -10.21 1.97 5.09
C LYS A 64 -8.77 2.29 4.76
N HIS A 65 -8.55 3.24 3.85
CA HIS A 65 -7.22 3.71 3.46
C HIS A 65 -6.59 4.63 4.50
N TYR A 66 -6.53 4.15 5.75
CA TYR A 66 -5.77 4.84 6.80
C TYR A 66 -4.26 4.82 6.51
N ALA A 67 -3.50 5.74 7.10
CA ALA A 67 -2.05 5.67 7.03
C ALA A 67 -1.54 4.28 7.45
N GLY A 68 -0.60 3.73 6.69
CA GLY A 68 -0.09 2.39 6.86
C GLY A 68 -0.97 1.27 6.30
N ALA A 69 -2.14 1.57 5.69
CA ALA A 69 -2.90 0.54 4.98
C ALA A 69 -2.08 -0.04 3.83
N LEU A 70 -2.14 -1.38 3.67
CA LEU A 70 -1.61 -2.11 2.52
C LEU A 70 -2.75 -2.41 1.57
N CYS A 71 -2.64 -1.88 0.36
CA CYS A 71 -3.70 -1.87 -0.63
C CYS A 71 -3.25 -2.52 -1.94
N ALA A 72 -4.17 -3.18 -2.63
CA ALA A 72 -3.97 -3.61 -4.00
C ALA A 72 -4.25 -2.42 -4.93
N ALA A 73 -3.30 -2.10 -5.81
CA ALA A 73 -3.49 -1.05 -6.78
C ALA A 73 -4.39 -1.53 -7.92
N PHE A 74 -5.44 -0.76 -8.20
CA PHE A 74 -6.30 -0.97 -9.35
C PHE A 74 -5.95 0.05 -10.43
N ALA A 75 -5.65 -0.43 -11.62
CA ALA A 75 -5.31 0.47 -12.72
C ALA A 75 -6.53 1.32 -13.11
N ALA A 76 -6.41 2.63 -12.93
CA ALA A 76 -7.41 3.56 -13.45
C ALA A 76 -7.26 3.66 -14.99
N GLY A 77 -8.27 3.20 -15.73
CA GLY A 77 -8.42 3.54 -17.15
C GLY A 77 -7.75 2.59 -18.16
N GLY A 78 -7.45 1.35 -17.82
CA GLY A 78 -6.99 0.32 -18.77
C GLY A 78 -8.04 -0.78 -18.99
N ASP A 79 -7.80 -1.66 -19.97
CA ASP A 79 -8.62 -2.87 -20.21
C ASP A 79 -8.57 -3.89 -19.05
N VAL A 80 -7.72 -3.66 -18.06
CA VAL A 80 -7.54 -4.50 -16.87
C VAL A 80 -8.30 -3.90 -15.69
N THR A 81 -9.56 -4.23 -15.59
CA THR A 81 -10.41 -3.85 -14.47
C THR A 81 -10.25 -4.84 -13.32
N GLY A 82 -9.19 -4.72 -12.55
CA GLY A 82 -9.01 -5.61 -11.40
C GLY A 82 -7.63 -5.55 -10.76
N GLY A 83 -7.52 -6.12 -9.57
CA GLY A 83 -6.27 -6.23 -8.83
C GLY A 83 -5.29 -7.22 -9.49
N ASN A 84 -4.01 -6.94 -9.35
CA ASN A 84 -2.93 -7.80 -9.79
C ASN A 84 -1.83 -7.89 -8.69
N SER A 85 -0.56 -8.00 -9.05
CA SER A 85 0.53 -8.04 -8.08
C SER A 85 0.91 -6.68 -7.51
N GLN A 86 0.48 -5.58 -8.12
CA GLN A 86 0.86 -4.25 -7.64
C GLN A 86 0.14 -3.92 -6.33
N PHE A 87 0.90 -3.42 -5.39
CA PHE A 87 0.43 -3.00 -4.08
C PHE A 87 1.02 -1.64 -3.71
N TYR A 88 0.38 -0.96 -2.77
CA TYR A 88 0.93 0.25 -2.18
C TYR A 88 0.66 0.33 -0.67
N PHE A 89 1.55 1.04 0.03
CA PHE A 89 1.36 1.47 1.40
C PHE A 89 0.90 2.92 1.41
N VAL A 90 -0.15 3.23 2.17
CA VAL A 90 -0.63 4.60 2.36
C VAL A 90 0.33 5.36 3.28
N THR A 91 0.85 6.49 2.81
CA THR A 91 1.78 7.36 3.56
C THR A 91 1.17 8.75 3.85
N ALA A 92 -0.16 8.86 3.73
CA ALA A 92 -0.86 10.11 3.97
C ALA A 92 -0.74 10.56 5.43
N LEU A 93 -0.55 11.87 5.62
CA LEU A 93 -0.32 12.47 6.92
C LEU A 93 -1.62 12.76 7.68
N PRO A 94 -1.58 12.94 9.02
CA PRO A 94 -2.75 13.29 9.81
C PRO A 94 -3.48 14.54 9.34
N ASP A 95 -2.77 15.49 8.73
CA ASP A 95 -3.36 16.73 8.20
C ASP A 95 -4.19 16.51 6.92
N SER A 96 -4.13 15.33 6.30
CA SER A 96 -4.97 14.97 5.15
C SER A 96 -6.47 15.03 5.44
N VAL A 97 -6.88 14.86 6.71
CA VAL A 97 -8.27 14.95 7.19
C VAL A 97 -8.33 15.73 8.51
N SER A 98 -7.73 16.92 8.54
CA SER A 98 -7.56 17.70 9.78
C SER A 98 -8.63 18.76 10.01
N THR A 99 -9.28 19.26 8.95
CA THR A 99 -10.23 20.38 9.08
C THR A 99 -11.65 19.89 9.41
N ALA A 100 -12.43 20.76 10.08
CA ALA A 100 -13.84 20.47 10.37
C ALA A 100 -14.66 20.23 9.09
N ASP A 101 -14.34 20.93 8.00
CA ASP A 101 -15.05 20.77 6.71
C ASP A 101 -14.77 19.41 6.09
N GLN A 102 -13.50 18.93 6.09
CA GLN A 102 -13.15 17.59 5.62
C GLN A 102 -13.84 16.50 6.44
N GLN A 103 -13.88 16.66 7.77
CA GLN A 103 -14.55 15.71 8.66
C GLN A 103 -16.07 15.70 8.46
N ALA A 104 -16.68 16.87 8.25
CA ALA A 104 -18.09 16.99 7.92
C ALA A 104 -18.43 16.36 6.57
N GLU A 105 -17.54 16.48 5.58
CA GLU A 105 -17.68 15.84 4.29
C GLU A 105 -17.67 14.31 4.42
N LEU A 106 -16.75 13.74 5.19
CA LEU A 106 -16.73 12.29 5.46
C LEU A 106 -18.04 11.85 6.12
N THR A 107 -18.51 12.59 7.13
CA THR A 107 -19.79 12.29 7.80
C THR A 107 -20.96 12.32 6.79
N ALA A 108 -21.01 13.32 5.91
CA ALA A 108 -22.03 13.44 4.86
C ALA A 108 -21.95 12.27 3.86
N ASN A 109 -20.77 11.71 3.62
CA ASN A 109 -20.54 10.53 2.77
C ASN A 109 -20.78 9.20 3.50
N GLY A 110 -21.32 9.21 4.73
CA GLY A 110 -21.74 8.02 5.46
C GLY A 110 -20.65 7.35 6.30
N TYR A 111 -19.53 8.02 6.54
CA TYR A 111 -18.54 7.53 7.50
C TYR A 111 -19.07 7.67 8.92
N THR A 112 -18.79 6.69 9.75
CA THR A 112 -19.10 6.76 11.20
C THR A 112 -18.17 7.73 11.91
N ASP A 113 -18.61 8.26 13.06
CA ASP A 113 -17.79 9.15 13.91
C ASP A 113 -16.43 8.51 14.25
N ALA A 114 -16.40 7.18 14.49
CA ALA A 114 -15.18 6.45 14.77
C ALA A 114 -14.22 6.43 13.57
N GLN A 115 -14.73 6.27 12.36
CA GLN A 115 -13.93 6.30 11.12
C GLN A 115 -13.39 7.71 10.85
N VAL A 116 -14.22 8.74 11.02
CA VAL A 116 -13.80 10.14 10.90
C VAL A 116 -12.70 10.47 11.91
N ALA A 117 -12.90 10.08 13.18
CA ALA A 117 -11.90 10.28 14.22
C ALA A 117 -10.58 9.53 13.93
N ALA A 118 -10.65 8.32 13.36
CA ALA A 118 -9.46 7.56 12.97
C ALA A 118 -8.69 8.27 11.85
N TYR A 119 -9.37 8.72 10.78
CA TYR A 119 -8.73 9.51 9.72
C TYR A 119 -8.09 10.79 10.25
N ALA A 120 -8.77 11.51 11.14
CA ALA A 120 -8.23 12.72 11.77
C ALA A 120 -6.99 12.45 12.64
N ALA A 121 -6.91 11.26 13.26
CA ALA A 121 -5.82 10.89 14.15
C ALA A 121 -4.57 10.39 13.43
N VAL A 122 -4.74 9.57 12.37
CA VAL A 122 -3.61 8.91 11.71
C VAL A 122 -3.38 9.37 10.27
N GLY A 123 -4.33 10.08 9.68
CA GLY A 123 -4.32 10.41 8.25
C GLY A 123 -4.84 9.28 7.38
N GLY A 124 -4.81 9.51 6.08
CA GLY A 124 -5.23 8.53 5.09
C GLY A 124 -5.81 9.15 3.83
N LEU A 125 -6.36 8.30 2.97
CA LEU A 125 -6.85 8.63 1.64
C LEU A 125 -8.32 8.21 1.47
N PRO A 126 -9.27 8.86 2.16
CA PRO A 126 -10.68 8.42 2.15
C PRO A 126 -11.31 8.39 0.75
N TYR A 127 -10.80 9.18 -0.19
CA TYR A 127 -11.28 9.19 -1.58
C TYR A 127 -10.93 7.91 -2.36
N LEU A 128 -10.02 7.07 -1.84
CA LEU A 128 -9.71 5.74 -2.40
C LEU A 128 -10.58 4.64 -1.80
N ASP A 129 -11.34 4.93 -0.76
CA ASP A 129 -12.26 3.94 -0.19
C ASP A 129 -13.28 3.50 -1.23
N ASN A 130 -13.46 2.19 -1.38
CA ASN A 130 -14.29 1.54 -2.40
C ASN A 130 -13.79 1.67 -3.86
N THR A 131 -12.58 2.19 -4.10
CA THR A 131 -11.93 2.20 -5.42
C THR A 131 -10.79 1.21 -5.51
N ASP A 132 -10.07 1.02 -4.42
CA ASP A 132 -8.99 0.06 -4.28
C ASP A 132 -9.27 -0.90 -3.11
N THR A 133 -8.68 -2.10 -3.14
CA THR A 133 -8.85 -3.09 -2.08
C THR A 133 -7.82 -2.90 -0.99
N VAL A 134 -8.26 -2.58 0.22
CA VAL A 134 -7.41 -2.66 1.42
C VAL A 134 -7.38 -4.11 1.90
N PHE A 135 -6.19 -4.71 2.03
CA PHE A 135 -6.05 -6.11 2.44
C PHE A 135 -5.07 -6.35 3.59
N GLY A 136 -4.39 -5.31 4.06
CA GLY A 136 -3.45 -5.39 5.17
C GLY A 136 -3.22 -4.05 5.85
N GLN A 137 -2.41 -4.07 6.91
CA GLN A 137 -2.03 -2.90 7.69
C GLN A 137 -0.60 -3.07 8.20
N VAL A 138 0.21 -2.05 8.07
CA VAL A 138 1.53 -1.97 8.72
C VAL A 138 1.30 -1.89 10.22
N TYR A 139 1.83 -2.85 10.97
CA TYR A 139 1.78 -2.84 12.43
C TYR A 139 3.14 -2.52 13.07
N GLN A 140 4.23 -2.61 12.28
CA GLN A 140 5.59 -2.28 12.70
C GLN A 140 6.41 -1.81 11.49
N GLY A 141 7.32 -0.85 11.68
CA GLY A 141 8.19 -0.34 10.61
C GLY A 141 7.53 0.74 9.75
N MET A 142 6.55 1.48 10.25
CA MET A 142 5.95 2.61 9.52
C MET A 142 7.00 3.68 9.21
N ASP A 143 7.96 3.88 10.09
CA ASP A 143 9.11 4.77 9.88
C ASP A 143 9.95 4.41 8.65
N VAL A 144 10.05 3.11 8.31
CA VAL A 144 10.70 2.63 7.08
C VAL A 144 9.84 2.99 5.86
N VAL A 145 8.51 2.80 5.94
CA VAL A 145 7.59 3.17 4.86
C VAL A 145 7.65 4.68 4.60
N ASP A 146 7.65 5.49 5.66
CA ASP A 146 7.77 6.94 5.56
C ASP A 146 9.12 7.36 4.95
N ALA A 147 10.21 6.71 5.34
CA ALA A 147 11.52 6.94 4.75
C ALA A 147 11.56 6.60 3.26
N MET A 148 10.90 5.51 2.84
CA MET A 148 10.75 5.16 1.42
C MET A 148 9.96 6.22 0.64
N ALA A 149 8.96 6.86 1.27
CA ALA A 149 8.17 7.91 0.63
C ALA A 149 8.93 9.23 0.43
N CYS A 150 10.02 9.44 1.18
CA CYS A 150 10.80 10.68 1.19
C CYS A 150 12.10 10.62 0.36
N VAL A 151 12.30 9.59 -0.45
CA VAL A 151 13.50 9.48 -1.29
C VAL A 151 13.47 10.46 -2.45
N ASP A 152 14.65 10.80 -2.97
CA ASP A 152 14.76 11.65 -4.17
C ASP A 152 14.18 10.93 -5.39
N THR A 153 13.43 11.68 -6.19
CA THR A 153 12.71 11.20 -7.35
C THR A 153 13.12 11.88 -8.64
N VAL A 154 12.94 11.18 -9.74
CA VAL A 154 13.24 11.69 -11.09
C VAL A 154 12.25 12.80 -11.44
N LYS A 155 12.75 13.87 -12.04
CA LYS A 155 11.94 14.94 -12.63
C LYS A 155 11.80 14.72 -14.14
N ASP A 156 10.65 15.09 -14.69
CA ASP A 156 10.44 15.12 -16.14
C ASP A 156 11.13 16.34 -16.80
N GLU A 157 10.99 16.48 -18.11
CA GLU A 157 11.59 17.56 -18.88
C GLU A 157 11.07 18.96 -18.49
N ASP A 158 9.87 19.02 -17.93
CA ASP A 158 9.25 20.26 -17.44
C ASP A 158 9.57 20.54 -15.96
N GLY A 159 10.32 19.65 -15.30
CA GLY A 159 10.71 19.76 -13.89
C GLY A 159 9.66 19.23 -12.91
N ASN A 160 8.58 18.60 -13.37
CA ASN A 160 7.59 17.99 -12.51
C ASN A 160 8.10 16.67 -11.93
N ASP A 161 7.59 16.31 -10.74
CA ASP A 161 7.92 15.05 -10.11
C ASP A 161 7.26 13.89 -10.85
N THR A 162 8.05 12.87 -11.16
CA THR A 162 7.54 11.60 -11.69
C THR A 162 7.21 10.61 -10.57
N PHE A 163 7.58 10.93 -9.33
CA PHE A 163 7.50 10.07 -8.15
C PHE A 163 8.27 8.75 -8.28
N ARG A 164 9.08 8.59 -9.31
CA ARG A 164 9.96 7.45 -9.48
C ARG A 164 11.27 7.70 -8.74
N PRO A 165 11.70 6.80 -7.82
CA PRO A 165 13.02 6.91 -7.20
C PRO A 165 14.14 7.02 -8.25
N THR A 166 15.17 7.80 -7.96
CA THR A 166 16.37 7.87 -8.81
C THR A 166 17.16 6.57 -8.72
N GLU A 167 18.18 6.38 -9.58
CA GLU A 167 19.08 5.21 -9.47
C GLU A 167 19.82 5.16 -8.13
N GLU A 168 20.17 6.33 -7.57
CA GLU A 168 20.90 6.46 -6.31
C GLU A 168 20.01 6.17 -5.09
N THR A 169 18.70 6.38 -5.23
CA THR A 169 17.70 6.16 -4.17
C THR A 169 16.79 4.97 -4.46
N ALA A 170 17.16 4.13 -5.44
CA ALA A 170 16.38 2.96 -5.82
C ALA A 170 16.15 2.00 -4.62
N ILE A 171 14.89 1.63 -4.44
CA ILE A 171 14.46 0.75 -3.35
C ILE A 171 14.15 -0.62 -3.94
N THR A 172 14.87 -1.65 -3.48
CA THR A 172 14.70 -3.03 -3.91
C THR A 172 14.05 -3.86 -2.81
N ILE A 173 13.05 -4.65 -3.16
CA ILE A 173 12.46 -5.67 -2.30
C ILE A 173 13.35 -6.91 -2.41
N ASN A 174 14.21 -7.15 -1.42
CA ASN A 174 15.11 -8.31 -1.46
C ASN A 174 14.36 -9.63 -1.34
N SER A 175 13.36 -9.68 -0.44
CA SER A 175 12.47 -10.84 -0.26
C SER A 175 11.22 -10.45 0.52
N VAL A 176 10.17 -11.28 0.37
CA VAL A 176 8.95 -11.19 1.18
C VAL A 176 8.73 -12.49 1.92
N THR A 177 8.78 -12.45 3.25
CA THR A 177 8.55 -13.63 4.10
C THR A 177 7.15 -13.60 4.70
N ILE A 178 6.42 -14.69 4.58
CA ILE A 178 5.08 -14.84 5.14
C ILE A 178 5.16 -15.62 6.45
N THR A 179 4.76 -14.95 7.53
CA THR A 179 4.74 -15.52 8.89
C THR A 179 3.36 -15.38 9.52
N THR A 180 3.18 -15.97 10.69
CA THR A 180 1.96 -15.77 11.49
C THR A 180 2.09 -14.48 12.27
N TYR A 181 1.06 -13.62 12.22
CA TYR A 181 1.01 -12.41 13.03
C TYR A 181 0.95 -12.77 14.52
N PRO A 182 1.87 -12.24 15.34
CA PRO A 182 1.98 -12.64 16.74
C PRO A 182 0.88 -12.07 17.65
N GLY A 183 0.08 -11.14 17.13
CA GLY A 183 -0.94 -10.43 17.91
C GLY A 183 -0.46 -9.07 18.46
N PRO A 184 -1.39 -8.21 18.90
CA PRO A 184 -1.06 -6.93 19.51
C PRO A 184 -0.23 -7.12 20.79
N GLY A 185 0.86 -6.36 20.92
CA GLY A 185 1.71 -6.37 22.14
C GLY A 185 2.69 -7.54 22.25
N ALA A 186 2.84 -8.35 21.22
CA ALA A 186 3.94 -9.31 21.17
C ALA A 186 5.25 -8.54 20.87
N ASP A 187 6.16 -8.51 21.82
CA ASP A 187 7.49 -7.94 21.62
C ASP A 187 8.24 -8.77 20.56
N THR A 188 8.72 -8.13 19.51
CA THR A 188 9.56 -8.76 18.47
C THR A 188 11.02 -8.84 18.92
N ALA A 189 11.25 -9.32 20.15
CA ALA A 189 12.59 -9.39 20.74
C ALA A 189 13.52 -10.47 20.12
N ASP A 190 13.07 -11.23 19.12
CA ASP A 190 13.81 -12.40 18.61
C ASP A 190 14.31 -12.30 17.16
N SER A 191 14.51 -11.11 16.58
CA SER A 191 15.08 -11.00 15.23
C SER A 191 16.60 -10.76 15.16
N GLU A 192 17.30 -10.68 16.30
CA GLU A 192 18.75 -10.41 16.34
C GLU A 192 19.66 -11.62 16.58
N SER A 193 19.18 -12.84 16.51
CA SER A 193 20.04 -14.01 16.74
C SER A 193 20.10 -14.97 15.55
N ASN A 194 20.55 -14.50 14.38
CA ASN A 194 21.13 -15.41 13.39
C ASN A 194 22.04 -14.67 12.38
N VAL A 195 23.13 -14.09 12.88
CA VAL A 195 24.31 -13.79 12.06
C VAL A 195 25.46 -14.53 12.72
N GLY A 196 25.71 -15.71 12.22
CA GLY A 196 26.83 -16.57 12.52
C GLY A 196 27.42 -17.09 11.22
#